data_c150a81b4ddfa94f88fbab49d9fa3bb2
#
_entry.id   c150a81b4ddfa94f88fbab49d9fa3bb2
#
_cell.length_a   1.000
_cell.length_b   1.000
_cell.length_c   1.000
_cell.angle_alpha   90.00
_cell.angle_beta   90.00
_cell.angle_gamma   90.00
#
_symmetry.space_group_name_H-M   'P 1'
#
loop_
_entity.id
_entity.type
_entity.pdbx_description
1 polymer ?
#
loop_
_entity_poly.entity_id
_entity_poly.type
_entity_poly.pdbx_seq_one_letter_code
_entity_poly.pdbx_strand_id
1 'polypeptide(L)'
;MEWQEVLFRLFKNKISLLGLVIVLLLGLIAIFAPWIAPAQDARDPYFIPRAGWNFEPQAPSSEHIFGTAEGQYDIFYGIIWGTRTAFLIGFIVVGISTLIGIIAGTIAAYYGGWIDEIIMRITDVFMSIPFIIGAIVLTTILGKGVTNMMIALITFGWMGTARLMRSQVLSIKNEEFVQAATSLGANDFRIIFRHILLNTIFPVVIQASMRMGSMVITASTLSFLGIGAPEGYADWGQMISYARNWIIGGQGNALKYWFTVVIPGTAITLFCLSWNLIGDAFRDILDPKMQS
;
A
#
# COMPACT_ATOMS: atom_id res chain seq x y z
N MET A 1 11.92 -19.26 16.67
CA MET A 1 12.37 -19.29 15.26
C MET A 1 13.59 -18.40 15.14
N GLU A 2 14.73 -18.94 14.73
CA GLU A 2 15.96 -18.16 14.58
C GLU A 2 15.86 -17.34 13.28
N TRP A 3 16.21 -16.06 13.34
CA TRP A 3 16.21 -15.17 12.19
C TRP A 3 17.03 -15.67 11.00
N GLN A 4 18.05 -16.49 11.28
CA GLN A 4 18.90 -17.14 10.28
C GLN A 4 18.11 -18.16 9.43
N GLU A 5 17.22 -18.93 10.04
CA GLU A 5 16.35 -19.86 9.30
C GLU A 5 15.34 -19.14 8.41
N VAL A 6 14.77 -18.04 8.90
CA VAL A 6 13.83 -17.19 8.13
C VAL A 6 14.53 -16.65 6.87
N LEU A 7 15.73 -16.09 7.04
CA LEU A 7 16.51 -15.58 5.92
C LEU A 7 16.91 -16.70 4.95
N PHE A 8 17.37 -17.84 5.46
CA PHE A 8 17.76 -18.97 4.61
C PHE A 8 16.60 -19.47 3.74
N ARG A 9 15.41 -19.61 4.30
CA ARG A 9 14.20 -20.03 3.57
C ARG A 9 13.76 -18.98 2.55
N LEU A 10 13.85 -17.69 2.87
CA LEU A 10 13.59 -16.58 1.93
C LEU A 10 14.49 -16.66 0.69
N PHE A 11 15.80 -16.90 0.89
CA PHE A 11 16.76 -16.99 -0.21
C PHE A 11 16.66 -18.30 -1.00
N LYS A 12 16.10 -19.37 -0.43
CA LYS A 12 15.93 -20.66 -1.11
C LYS A 12 14.75 -20.64 -2.10
N ASN A 13 13.73 -19.85 -1.86
CA ASN A 13 12.58 -19.72 -2.76
C ASN A 13 12.84 -18.64 -3.82
N LYS A 14 13.04 -19.05 -5.08
CA LYS A 14 13.33 -18.14 -6.21
C LYS A 14 12.25 -17.07 -6.43
N ILE A 15 10.99 -17.39 -6.15
CA ILE A 15 9.86 -16.49 -6.32
C ILE A 15 9.90 -15.40 -5.24
N SER A 16 10.15 -15.78 -4.00
CA SER A 16 10.33 -14.86 -2.88
C SER A 16 11.52 -13.91 -3.09
N LEU A 17 12.63 -14.48 -3.60
CA LEU A 17 13.82 -13.71 -3.95
C LEU A 17 13.53 -12.67 -5.05
N LEU A 18 12.76 -13.05 -6.08
CA LEU A 18 12.34 -12.11 -7.14
C LEU A 18 11.55 -10.95 -6.56
N GLY A 19 10.55 -11.22 -5.70
CA GLY A 19 9.77 -10.17 -5.03
C GLY A 19 10.65 -9.23 -4.21
N LEU A 20 11.57 -9.78 -3.44
CA LEU A 20 12.53 -9.01 -2.63
C LEU A 20 13.43 -8.13 -3.50
N VAL A 21 13.98 -8.67 -4.58
CA VAL A 21 14.84 -7.92 -5.51
C VAL A 21 14.07 -6.75 -6.13
N ILE A 22 12.83 -6.97 -6.59
CA ILE A 22 12.03 -5.90 -7.19
C ILE A 22 11.72 -4.80 -6.15
N VAL A 23 11.30 -5.16 -4.91
CA VAL A 23 11.04 -4.15 -3.87
C VAL A 23 12.30 -3.38 -3.52
N LEU A 24 13.46 -4.06 -3.41
CA LEU A 24 14.73 -3.39 -3.13
C LEU A 24 15.13 -2.45 -4.27
N LEU A 25 14.98 -2.85 -5.53
CA LEU A 25 15.25 -1.98 -6.68
C LEU A 25 14.32 -0.76 -6.68
N LEU A 26 13.02 -0.96 -6.48
CA LEU A 26 12.06 0.15 -6.37
C LEU A 26 12.39 1.04 -5.16
N GLY A 27 12.77 0.46 -4.02
CA GLY A 27 13.20 1.19 -2.83
C GLY A 27 14.45 2.04 -3.09
N LEU A 28 15.44 1.49 -3.80
CA LEU A 28 16.61 2.23 -4.24
C LEU A 28 16.23 3.38 -5.18
N ILE A 29 15.36 3.13 -6.16
CA ILE A 29 14.84 4.19 -7.03
C ILE A 29 14.17 5.29 -6.21
N ALA A 30 13.34 4.94 -5.23
CA ALA A 30 12.67 5.91 -4.36
C ALA A 30 13.66 6.74 -3.52
N ILE A 31 14.69 6.10 -2.96
CA ILE A 31 15.72 6.78 -2.17
C ILE A 31 16.57 7.71 -3.05
N PHE A 32 17.02 7.18 -4.18
CA PHE A 32 17.93 7.90 -5.08
C PHE A 32 17.18 8.77 -6.11
N ALA A 33 15.86 8.92 -6.01
CA ALA A 33 15.08 9.78 -6.91
C ALA A 33 15.65 11.19 -7.10
N PRO A 34 16.13 11.91 -6.04
CA PRO A 34 16.71 13.24 -6.22
C PRO A 34 17.99 13.28 -7.07
N TRP A 35 18.72 12.16 -7.16
CA TRP A 35 19.93 12.06 -7.98
C TRP A 35 19.64 11.50 -9.37
N ILE A 36 18.66 10.60 -9.51
CA ILE A 36 18.27 10.00 -10.81
C ILE A 36 17.47 11.00 -11.65
N ALA A 37 16.56 11.74 -11.02
CA ALA A 37 15.70 12.74 -11.65
C ALA A 37 15.68 14.00 -10.77
N PRO A 38 16.71 14.88 -10.87
CA PRO A 38 16.82 16.08 -10.04
C PRO A 38 15.58 16.99 -10.18
N ALA A 39 15.06 17.45 -9.05
CA ALA A 39 13.90 18.32 -9.04
C ALA A 39 14.22 19.69 -9.68
N GLN A 40 13.35 20.17 -10.57
CA GLN A 40 13.47 21.51 -11.12
C GLN A 40 13.10 22.59 -10.10
N ASP A 41 12.10 22.30 -9.24
CA ASP A 41 11.78 23.12 -8.07
C ASP A 41 12.07 22.34 -6.79
N ALA A 42 13.06 22.82 -6.03
CA ALA A 42 13.42 22.19 -4.75
C ALA A 42 12.31 22.28 -3.68
N ARG A 43 11.31 23.18 -3.85
CA ARG A 43 10.19 23.35 -2.92
C ARG A 43 9.09 22.33 -3.13
N ASP A 44 8.92 21.86 -4.39
CA ASP A 44 7.96 20.81 -4.73
C ASP A 44 8.56 19.78 -5.69
N PRO A 45 9.37 18.86 -5.16
CA PRO A 45 10.05 17.85 -5.96
C PRO A 45 9.10 16.82 -6.56
N TYR A 46 7.87 16.74 -6.07
CA TYR A 46 6.85 15.83 -6.61
C TYR A 46 6.13 16.40 -7.83
N PHE A 47 6.33 17.67 -8.17
CA PHE A 47 5.76 18.25 -9.37
C PHE A 47 6.55 17.83 -10.61
N ILE A 48 5.87 17.19 -11.56
CA ILE A 48 6.49 16.69 -12.80
C ILE A 48 6.81 17.88 -13.72
N PRO A 49 8.07 18.06 -14.16
CA PRO A 49 8.41 19.09 -15.12
C PRO A 49 7.67 18.94 -16.44
N ARG A 50 7.32 20.08 -17.05
CA ARG A 50 6.76 20.12 -18.40
C ARG A 50 7.87 20.36 -19.42
N ALA A 51 7.92 19.53 -20.47
CA ALA A 51 8.86 19.66 -21.57
C ALA A 51 8.47 20.78 -22.56
N GLY A 52 7.25 21.30 -22.47
CA GLY A 52 6.73 22.33 -23.36
C GLY A 52 5.27 22.67 -23.10
N TRP A 53 4.64 23.32 -24.08
CA TRP A 53 3.24 23.80 -23.99
C TRP A 53 2.28 23.03 -24.93
N ASN A 54 2.78 22.04 -25.67
CA ASN A 54 1.94 21.23 -26.54
C ASN A 54 1.11 20.25 -25.69
N PHE A 55 -0.16 20.04 -26.04
CA PHE A 55 -0.99 19.07 -25.34
C PHE A 55 -0.70 17.62 -25.80
N GLU A 56 -0.26 17.43 -27.05
CA GLU A 56 -0.04 16.10 -27.60
C GLU A 56 1.16 15.41 -26.94
N PRO A 57 1.00 14.16 -26.45
CA PRO A 57 2.11 13.38 -25.90
C PRO A 57 3.21 13.17 -26.94
N GLN A 58 4.47 13.30 -26.55
CA GLN A 58 5.62 13.02 -27.38
C GLN A 58 6.14 11.60 -27.14
N ALA A 59 6.47 10.91 -28.21
CA ALA A 59 7.04 9.57 -28.15
C ALA A 59 8.41 9.57 -27.42
N PRO A 60 8.82 8.42 -26.85
CA PRO A 60 10.15 8.24 -26.29
C PRO A 60 11.26 8.73 -27.22
N SER A 61 12.19 9.49 -26.69
CA SER A 61 13.31 10.11 -27.43
C SER A 61 14.56 10.20 -26.54
N SER A 62 15.67 10.71 -27.09
CA SER A 62 16.89 10.98 -26.31
C SER A 62 16.70 12.08 -25.27
N GLU A 63 15.77 13.01 -25.49
CA GLU A 63 15.46 14.09 -24.55
C GLU A 63 14.46 13.63 -23.49
N HIS A 64 13.50 12.76 -23.87
CA HIS A 64 12.46 12.20 -23.03
C HIS A 64 12.48 10.68 -23.13
N ILE A 65 13.25 10.03 -22.25
CA ILE A 65 13.52 8.58 -22.28
C ILE A 65 12.24 7.74 -22.40
N PHE A 66 11.20 8.10 -21.66
CA PHE A 66 9.89 7.43 -21.67
C PHE A 66 8.81 8.23 -22.41
N GLY A 67 9.19 9.31 -23.10
CA GLY A 67 8.26 10.25 -23.69
C GLY A 67 7.58 11.17 -22.67
N THR A 68 6.59 11.93 -23.15
CA THR A 68 5.79 12.84 -22.31
C THR A 68 4.32 12.42 -22.31
N ALA A 69 3.61 12.71 -21.21
CA ALA A 69 2.16 12.59 -21.13
C ALA A 69 1.47 13.84 -21.69
N GLU A 70 0.10 13.86 -21.71
CA GLU A 70 -0.67 15.05 -22.04
C GLU A 70 -0.21 16.24 -21.19
N GLY A 71 -0.10 17.42 -21.80
CA GLY A 71 0.44 18.63 -21.17
C GLY A 71 1.96 18.62 -20.99
N GLN A 72 2.66 17.73 -21.72
CA GLN A 72 4.12 17.62 -21.77
C GLN A 72 4.78 17.28 -20.42
N TYR A 73 4.07 16.56 -19.55
CA TYR A 73 4.65 16.03 -18.32
C TYR A 73 5.62 14.88 -18.62
N ASP A 74 6.87 14.98 -18.16
CA ASP A 74 7.90 13.97 -18.39
C ASP A 74 7.59 12.66 -17.67
N ILE A 75 7.43 11.56 -18.43
CA ILE A 75 7.04 10.26 -17.87
C ILE A 75 8.18 9.66 -17.05
N PHE A 76 9.44 9.80 -17.47
CA PHE A 76 10.57 9.25 -16.71
C PHE A 76 10.65 9.89 -15.31
N TYR A 77 10.58 11.22 -15.25
CA TYR A 77 10.54 11.94 -13.97
C TYR A 77 9.36 11.48 -13.10
N GLY A 78 8.16 11.41 -13.69
CA GLY A 78 6.95 10.99 -12.99
C GLY A 78 7.02 9.56 -12.46
N ILE A 79 7.67 8.61 -13.16
CA ILE A 79 7.90 7.25 -12.69
C ILE A 79 8.85 7.24 -11.49
N ILE A 80 9.97 7.94 -11.57
CA ILE A 80 10.98 7.96 -10.51
C ILE A 80 10.40 8.55 -9.21
N TRP A 81 9.80 9.74 -9.27
CA TRP A 81 9.21 10.38 -8.09
C TRP A 81 7.90 9.70 -7.66
N GLY A 82 7.13 9.15 -8.60
CA GLY A 82 5.94 8.35 -8.32
C GLY A 82 6.25 7.09 -7.51
N THR A 83 7.47 6.53 -7.64
CA THR A 83 7.91 5.42 -6.79
C THR A 83 7.96 5.83 -5.32
N ARG A 84 8.43 7.04 -5.00
CA ARG A 84 8.40 7.57 -3.62
C ARG A 84 6.98 7.74 -3.12
N THR A 85 6.10 8.29 -3.96
CA THR A 85 4.67 8.44 -3.65
C THR A 85 4.02 7.09 -3.35
N ALA A 86 4.30 6.05 -4.15
CA ALA A 86 3.77 4.70 -3.93
C ALA A 86 4.24 4.11 -2.59
N PHE A 87 5.53 4.22 -2.25
CA PHE A 87 6.04 3.78 -0.95
C PHE A 87 5.43 4.57 0.21
N LEU A 88 5.33 5.90 0.08
CA LEU A 88 4.75 6.77 1.10
C LEU A 88 3.29 6.39 1.36
N ILE A 89 2.47 6.22 0.32
CA ILE A 89 1.08 5.78 0.44
C ILE A 89 1.04 4.38 1.06
N GLY A 90 1.81 3.43 0.55
CA GLY A 90 1.83 2.06 1.04
C GLY A 90 2.16 2.00 2.54
N PHE A 91 3.29 2.57 2.95
CA PHE A 91 3.72 2.50 4.35
C PHE A 91 2.81 3.29 5.30
N ILE A 92 2.40 4.50 4.94
CA ILE A 92 1.54 5.32 5.82
C ILE A 92 0.15 4.71 5.92
N VAL A 93 -0.50 4.42 4.80
CA VAL A 93 -1.88 3.92 4.81
C VAL A 93 -1.95 2.54 5.44
N VAL A 94 -1.11 1.59 4.98
CA VAL A 94 -1.13 0.23 5.52
C VAL A 94 -0.61 0.21 6.96
N GLY A 95 0.44 0.95 7.27
CA GLY A 95 1.00 1.00 8.63
C GLY A 95 -0.01 1.52 9.65
N ILE A 96 -0.59 2.70 9.40
CA ILE A 96 -1.55 3.32 10.33
C ILE A 96 -2.84 2.50 10.41
N SER A 97 -3.41 2.07 9.28
CA SER A 97 -4.65 1.27 9.30
C SER A 97 -4.45 -0.09 9.97
N THR A 98 -3.28 -0.72 9.79
CA THR A 98 -2.94 -1.96 10.49
C THR A 98 -2.79 -1.73 11.99
N LEU A 99 -2.13 -0.66 12.41
CA LEU A 99 -1.98 -0.31 13.82
C LEU A 99 -3.35 -0.07 14.50
N ILE A 100 -4.23 0.70 13.87
CA ILE A 100 -5.60 0.92 14.35
C ILE A 100 -6.33 -0.42 14.46
N GLY A 101 -6.22 -1.28 13.44
CA GLY A 101 -6.86 -2.59 13.43
C GLY A 101 -6.34 -3.53 14.53
N ILE A 102 -5.03 -3.56 14.77
CA ILE A 102 -4.41 -4.33 15.86
C ILE A 102 -4.97 -3.86 17.22
N ILE A 103 -4.97 -2.55 17.46
CA ILE A 103 -5.46 -1.99 18.74
C ILE A 103 -6.94 -2.32 18.92
N ALA A 104 -7.79 -2.01 17.94
CA ALA A 104 -9.23 -2.23 18.01
C ALA A 104 -9.56 -3.73 18.17
N GLY A 105 -8.97 -4.61 17.38
CA GLY A 105 -9.22 -6.04 17.44
C GLY A 105 -8.73 -6.69 18.72
N THR A 106 -7.56 -6.25 19.24
CA THR A 106 -7.01 -6.77 20.48
C THR A 106 -7.88 -6.35 21.68
N ILE A 107 -8.26 -5.08 21.79
CA ILE A 107 -9.11 -4.57 22.87
C ILE A 107 -10.47 -5.28 22.84
N ALA A 108 -11.09 -5.38 21.68
CA ALA A 108 -12.37 -6.07 21.50
C ALA A 108 -12.30 -7.52 22.02
N ALA A 109 -11.33 -8.30 21.54
CA ALA A 109 -11.21 -9.70 21.90
C ALA A 109 -10.77 -9.95 23.34
N TYR A 110 -9.84 -9.15 23.85
CA TYR A 110 -9.28 -9.33 25.19
C TYR A 110 -10.32 -9.05 26.26
N TYR A 111 -10.94 -7.88 26.25
CA TYR A 111 -11.94 -7.51 27.24
C TYR A 111 -13.30 -8.19 27.02
N GLY A 112 -13.68 -8.39 25.76
CA GLY A 112 -14.96 -9.06 25.43
C GLY A 112 -16.19 -8.25 25.83
N GLY A 113 -17.33 -8.96 25.96
CA GLY A 113 -18.59 -8.36 26.41
C GLY A 113 -19.02 -7.14 25.57
N TRP A 114 -19.49 -6.09 26.25
CA TRP A 114 -19.99 -4.87 25.60
C TRP A 114 -18.92 -4.09 24.82
N ILE A 115 -17.63 -4.18 25.24
CA ILE A 115 -16.50 -3.54 24.51
C ILE A 115 -16.34 -4.17 23.15
N ASP A 116 -16.34 -5.50 23.09
CA ASP A 116 -16.29 -6.26 21.84
C ASP A 116 -17.49 -5.91 20.94
N GLU A 117 -18.69 -5.89 21.52
CA GLU A 117 -19.91 -5.59 20.77
C GLU A 117 -19.86 -4.18 20.16
N ILE A 118 -19.49 -3.15 20.90
CA ILE A 118 -19.40 -1.78 20.35
C ILE A 118 -18.35 -1.68 19.25
N ILE A 119 -17.12 -2.18 19.48
CA ILE A 119 -16.05 -2.09 18.49
C ILE A 119 -16.43 -2.84 17.22
N MET A 120 -17.01 -4.02 17.35
CA MET A 120 -17.43 -4.80 16.17
C MET A 120 -18.64 -4.17 15.46
N ARG A 121 -19.60 -3.58 16.18
CA ARG A 121 -20.69 -2.81 15.54
C ARG A 121 -20.17 -1.64 14.73
N ILE A 122 -19.24 -0.86 15.26
CA ILE A 122 -18.58 0.21 14.49
C ILE A 122 -17.89 -0.37 13.26
N THR A 123 -17.13 -1.46 13.43
CA THR A 123 -16.47 -2.16 12.32
C THR A 123 -17.47 -2.60 11.25
N ASP A 124 -18.61 -3.17 11.66
CA ASP A 124 -19.68 -3.65 10.76
C ASP A 124 -20.32 -2.51 9.97
N VAL A 125 -20.61 -1.37 10.63
CA VAL A 125 -21.15 -0.17 9.97
C VAL A 125 -20.20 0.32 8.89
N PHE A 126 -18.90 0.45 9.18
CA PHE A 126 -17.93 0.86 8.17
C PHE A 126 -17.78 -0.17 7.05
N MET A 127 -17.81 -1.47 7.35
CA MET A 127 -17.71 -2.54 6.34
C MET A 127 -18.96 -2.68 5.48
N SER A 128 -20.10 -2.14 5.88
CA SER A 128 -21.31 -2.11 5.04
C SER A 128 -21.17 -1.17 3.83
N ILE A 129 -20.23 -0.22 3.92
CA ILE A 129 -19.87 0.69 2.83
C ILE A 129 -18.78 0.05 1.98
N PRO A 130 -18.97 -0.17 0.66
CA PRO A 130 -17.89 -0.64 -0.20
C PRO A 130 -16.66 0.28 -0.09
N PHE A 131 -15.49 -0.30 0.21
CA PHE A 131 -14.26 0.41 0.54
C PHE A 131 -13.94 1.57 -0.42
N ILE A 132 -13.98 1.29 -1.74
CA ILE A 132 -13.65 2.28 -2.75
C ILE A 132 -14.66 3.43 -2.77
N ILE A 133 -15.96 3.15 -2.55
CA ILE A 133 -17.01 4.17 -2.52
C ILE A 133 -16.81 5.09 -1.32
N GLY A 134 -16.56 4.52 -0.14
CA GLY A 134 -16.27 5.30 1.06
C GLY A 134 -15.04 6.18 0.89
N ALA A 135 -13.96 5.64 0.29
CA ALA A 135 -12.75 6.40 0.00
C ALA A 135 -12.99 7.55 -1.01
N ILE A 136 -13.77 7.32 -2.08
CA ILE A 136 -14.16 8.35 -3.05
C ILE A 136 -14.92 9.48 -2.36
N VAL A 137 -15.98 9.16 -1.62
CA VAL A 137 -16.81 10.13 -0.95
C VAL A 137 -16.01 10.96 0.04
N LEU A 138 -15.22 10.31 0.90
CA LEU A 138 -14.44 11.01 1.91
C LEU A 138 -13.35 11.89 1.29
N THR A 139 -12.62 11.39 0.26
CA THR A 139 -11.61 12.19 -0.43
C THR A 139 -12.26 13.39 -1.12
N THR A 140 -13.46 13.25 -1.70
CA THR A 140 -14.18 14.36 -2.32
C THR A 140 -14.58 15.42 -1.31
N ILE A 141 -15.01 15.02 -0.11
CA ILE A 141 -15.37 15.94 0.99
C ILE A 141 -14.13 16.68 1.52
N LEU A 142 -13.02 15.98 1.69
CA LEU A 142 -11.77 16.57 2.19
C LEU A 142 -11.05 17.44 1.13
N GLY A 143 -11.39 17.26 -0.13
CA GLY A 143 -10.74 17.93 -1.26
C GLY A 143 -9.58 17.13 -1.84
N LYS A 144 -9.15 17.54 -3.06
CA LYS A 144 -8.02 16.89 -3.77
C LYS A 144 -6.71 16.99 -2.98
N GLY A 145 -5.92 15.95 -3.03
CA GLY A 145 -4.59 15.91 -2.41
C GLY A 145 -4.21 14.52 -1.93
N VAL A 146 -2.94 14.19 -2.05
CA VAL A 146 -2.41 12.88 -1.64
C VAL A 146 -2.64 12.64 -0.14
N THR A 147 -2.49 13.66 0.69
CA THR A 147 -2.74 13.56 2.14
C THR A 147 -4.20 13.25 2.44
N ASN A 148 -5.14 13.97 1.81
CA ASN A 148 -6.57 13.75 1.99
C ASN A 148 -7.00 12.36 1.52
N MET A 149 -6.45 11.92 0.39
CA MET A 149 -6.62 10.56 -0.11
C MET A 149 -6.11 9.52 0.89
N MET A 150 -4.91 9.70 1.46
CA MET A 150 -4.38 8.80 2.49
C MET A 150 -5.27 8.75 3.73
N ILE A 151 -5.79 9.88 4.21
CA ILE A 151 -6.73 9.93 5.34
C ILE A 151 -7.98 9.11 5.03
N ALA A 152 -8.56 9.27 3.84
CA ALA A 152 -9.72 8.49 3.42
C ALA A 152 -9.43 6.98 3.38
N LEU A 153 -8.30 6.58 2.80
CA LEU A 153 -7.88 5.18 2.75
C LEU A 153 -7.61 4.58 4.14
N ILE A 154 -7.03 5.34 5.05
CA ILE A 154 -6.81 4.91 6.45
C ILE A 154 -8.15 4.72 7.16
N THR A 155 -9.08 5.68 7.01
CA THR A 155 -10.40 5.66 7.66
C THR A 155 -11.18 4.39 7.34
N PHE A 156 -11.09 3.90 6.10
CA PHE A 156 -11.75 2.66 5.68
C PHE A 156 -10.81 1.43 5.64
N GLY A 157 -9.52 1.59 5.98
CA GLY A 157 -8.51 0.53 5.81
C GLY A 157 -8.34 -0.42 7.00
N TRP A 158 -8.74 -0.07 8.21
CA TRP A 158 -8.40 -0.78 9.44
C TRP A 158 -9.30 -1.96 9.79
N MET A 159 -10.51 -2.01 9.28
CA MET A 159 -11.58 -2.92 9.71
C MET A 159 -11.25 -4.41 9.50
N GLY A 160 -10.70 -4.76 8.33
CA GLY A 160 -10.30 -6.14 8.03
C GLY A 160 -9.21 -6.64 8.98
N THR A 161 -8.26 -5.76 9.32
CA THR A 161 -7.22 -6.08 10.30
C THR A 161 -7.78 -6.20 11.71
N ALA A 162 -8.77 -5.38 12.09
CA ALA A 162 -9.43 -5.49 13.39
C ALA A 162 -10.15 -6.84 13.55
N ARG A 163 -10.89 -7.30 12.55
CA ARG A 163 -11.53 -8.63 12.57
C ARG A 163 -10.50 -9.77 12.61
N LEU A 164 -9.45 -9.68 11.80
CA LEU A 164 -8.38 -10.67 11.83
C LEU A 164 -7.73 -10.74 13.21
N MET A 165 -7.33 -9.59 13.74
CA MET A 165 -6.68 -9.52 15.06
C MET A 165 -7.60 -10.04 16.17
N ARG A 166 -8.88 -9.67 16.13
CA ARG A 166 -9.88 -10.19 17.07
C ARG A 166 -9.94 -11.74 17.01
N SER A 167 -10.00 -12.31 15.83
CA SER A 167 -10.01 -13.77 15.65
C SER A 167 -8.75 -14.42 16.23
N GLN A 168 -7.58 -13.85 15.97
CA GLN A 168 -6.30 -14.36 16.48
C GLN A 168 -6.21 -14.28 18.01
N VAL A 169 -6.66 -13.18 18.60
CA VAL A 169 -6.66 -13.02 20.07
C VAL A 169 -7.63 -13.99 20.74
N LEU A 170 -8.83 -14.16 20.17
CA LEU A 170 -9.81 -15.10 20.71
C LEU A 170 -9.31 -16.56 20.68
N SER A 171 -8.47 -16.93 19.72
CA SER A 171 -7.93 -18.28 19.63
C SER A 171 -6.92 -18.61 20.72
N ILE A 172 -6.20 -17.59 21.25
CA ILE A 172 -5.13 -17.85 22.21
C ILE A 172 -5.36 -17.29 23.62
N LYS A 173 -6.34 -16.42 23.83
CA LYS A 173 -6.53 -15.75 25.13
C LYS A 173 -6.84 -16.72 26.29
N ASN A 174 -7.34 -17.91 25.96
CA ASN A 174 -7.69 -18.95 26.94
C ASN A 174 -6.64 -20.08 26.99
N GLU A 175 -5.51 -19.95 26.30
CA GLU A 175 -4.45 -20.93 26.34
C GLU A 175 -3.75 -20.96 27.71
N GLU A 176 -3.20 -22.13 28.07
CA GLU A 176 -2.63 -22.39 29.41
C GLU A 176 -1.56 -21.37 29.80
N PHE A 177 -0.71 -20.95 28.87
CA PHE A 177 0.35 -19.96 29.15
C PHE A 177 -0.20 -18.57 29.50
N VAL A 178 -1.36 -18.19 28.95
CA VAL A 178 -2.04 -16.92 29.27
C VAL A 178 -2.67 -17.02 30.65
N GLN A 179 -3.34 -18.16 30.93
CA GLN A 179 -3.94 -18.43 32.26
C GLN A 179 -2.87 -18.48 33.36
N ALA A 180 -1.75 -19.12 33.09
CA ALA A 180 -0.62 -19.17 34.03
C ALA A 180 -0.08 -17.76 34.33
N ALA A 181 0.12 -16.92 33.30
CA ALA A 181 0.56 -15.54 33.49
C ALA A 181 -0.44 -14.73 34.33
N THR A 182 -1.75 -14.92 34.09
CA THR A 182 -2.81 -14.27 34.89
C THR A 182 -2.79 -14.74 36.36
N SER A 183 -2.65 -16.05 36.58
CA SER A 183 -2.59 -16.62 37.94
C SER A 183 -1.36 -16.16 38.73
N LEU A 184 -0.27 -15.82 38.05
CA LEU A 184 0.94 -15.23 38.65
C LEU A 184 0.81 -13.70 38.88
N GLY A 185 -0.37 -13.11 38.63
CA GLY A 185 -0.64 -11.68 38.85
C GLY A 185 -0.10 -10.74 37.79
N ALA A 186 0.13 -11.22 36.55
CA ALA A 186 0.49 -10.32 35.47
C ALA A 186 -0.66 -9.35 35.15
N ASN A 187 -0.34 -8.08 34.95
CA ASN A 187 -1.32 -7.07 34.54
C ASN A 187 -1.70 -7.22 33.07
N ASP A 188 -2.85 -6.65 32.67
CA ASP A 188 -3.39 -6.73 31.32
C ASP A 188 -2.38 -6.27 30.25
N PHE A 189 -1.66 -5.17 30.51
CA PHE A 189 -0.66 -4.66 29.58
C PHE A 189 0.43 -5.70 29.30
N ARG A 190 0.95 -6.36 30.35
CA ARG A 190 1.95 -7.43 30.20
C ARG A 190 1.38 -8.62 29.46
N ILE A 191 0.13 -9.03 29.77
CA ILE A 191 -0.53 -10.14 29.11
C ILE A 191 -0.70 -9.82 27.61
N ILE A 192 -1.24 -8.66 27.28
CA ILE A 192 -1.48 -8.26 25.89
C ILE A 192 -0.16 -8.19 25.12
N PHE A 193 0.81 -7.40 25.58
CA PHE A 193 2.02 -7.14 24.80
C PHE A 193 3.03 -8.29 24.78
N ARG A 194 3.12 -9.08 25.85
CA ARG A 194 4.15 -10.13 25.96
C ARG A 194 3.65 -11.54 25.64
N HIS A 195 2.36 -11.80 25.86
CA HIS A 195 1.80 -13.13 25.68
C HIS A 195 0.86 -13.21 24.46
N ILE A 196 0.02 -12.22 24.24
CA ILE A 196 -0.97 -12.25 23.17
C ILE A 196 -0.38 -11.74 21.85
N LEU A 197 0.07 -10.47 21.79
CA LEU A 197 0.52 -9.85 20.55
C LEU A 197 1.66 -10.62 19.88
N LEU A 198 2.65 -11.07 20.65
CA LEU A 198 3.78 -11.82 20.09
C LEU A 198 3.37 -13.13 19.42
N ASN A 199 2.28 -13.75 19.86
CA ASN A 199 1.78 -15.01 19.30
C ASN A 199 0.70 -14.84 18.21
N THR A 200 0.16 -13.60 18.06
CA THR A 200 -0.93 -13.33 17.11
C THR A 200 -0.55 -12.41 15.96
N ILE A 201 0.63 -11.78 16.01
CA ILE A 201 1.01 -10.72 15.07
C ILE A 201 1.32 -11.24 13.66
N PHE A 202 1.81 -12.47 13.52
CA PHE A 202 2.30 -12.98 12.24
C PHE A 202 1.26 -12.97 11.10
N PRO A 203 0.01 -13.44 11.26
CA PRO A 203 -1.00 -13.34 10.22
C PRO A 203 -1.31 -11.90 9.82
N VAL A 204 -1.19 -10.96 10.76
CA VAL A 204 -1.41 -9.54 10.49
C VAL A 204 -0.26 -8.94 9.66
N VAL A 205 0.99 -9.32 9.95
CA VAL A 205 2.16 -8.89 9.15
C VAL A 205 2.06 -9.40 7.72
N ILE A 206 1.67 -10.69 7.53
CA ILE A 206 1.45 -11.26 6.21
C ILE A 206 0.35 -10.48 5.46
N GLN A 207 -0.79 -10.24 6.11
CA GLN A 207 -1.88 -9.47 5.52
C GLN A 207 -1.44 -8.04 5.17
N ALA A 208 -0.69 -7.37 6.05
CA ALA A 208 -0.19 -6.02 5.83
C ALA A 208 0.73 -5.95 4.60
N SER A 209 1.67 -6.89 4.44
CA SER A 209 2.55 -6.92 3.28
C SER A 209 1.77 -7.08 1.97
N MET A 210 0.81 -8.00 1.91
CA MET A 210 -0.05 -8.18 0.71
C MET A 210 -0.92 -6.93 0.43
N ARG A 211 -1.31 -6.19 1.46
CA ARG A 211 -2.09 -4.94 1.31
C ARG A 211 -1.29 -3.77 0.75
N MET A 212 0.03 -3.78 0.82
CA MET A 212 0.87 -2.72 0.26
C MET A 212 0.57 -2.47 -1.22
N GLY A 213 0.56 -3.53 -2.03
CA GLY A 213 0.25 -3.43 -3.46
C GLY A 213 -1.18 -3.00 -3.74
N SER A 214 -2.16 -3.61 -3.06
CA SER A 214 -3.57 -3.29 -3.27
C SER A 214 -3.94 -1.85 -2.87
N MET A 215 -3.30 -1.28 -1.85
CA MET A 215 -3.51 0.11 -1.46
C MET A 215 -2.97 1.10 -2.50
N VAL A 216 -1.82 0.80 -3.10
CA VAL A 216 -1.29 1.62 -4.21
C VAL A 216 -2.19 1.55 -5.44
N ILE A 217 -2.74 0.36 -5.78
CA ILE A 217 -3.75 0.25 -6.86
C ILE A 217 -4.98 1.11 -6.55
N THR A 218 -5.49 1.04 -5.32
CA THR A 218 -6.68 1.83 -4.93
C THR A 218 -6.39 3.34 -4.97
N ALA A 219 -5.24 3.77 -4.44
CA ALA A 219 -4.80 5.16 -4.52
C ALA A 219 -4.66 5.64 -5.97
N SER A 220 -4.02 4.82 -6.81
CA SER A 220 -3.90 5.09 -8.25
C SER A 220 -5.26 5.18 -8.95
N THR A 221 -6.24 4.38 -8.52
CA THR A 221 -7.61 4.46 -9.04
C THR A 221 -8.27 5.79 -8.66
N LEU A 222 -8.11 6.25 -7.42
CA LEU A 222 -8.62 7.56 -6.98
C LEU A 222 -7.96 8.71 -7.75
N SER A 223 -6.64 8.65 -7.95
CA SER A 223 -5.89 9.63 -8.73
C SER A 223 -6.29 9.61 -10.22
N PHE A 224 -6.49 8.43 -10.80
CA PHE A 224 -7.00 8.25 -12.17
C PHE A 224 -8.39 8.86 -12.35
N LEU A 225 -9.26 8.78 -11.34
CA LEU A 225 -10.57 9.42 -11.34
C LEU A 225 -10.50 10.95 -11.11
N GLY A 226 -9.30 11.50 -10.86
CA GLY A 226 -9.07 12.93 -10.67
C GLY A 226 -9.44 13.47 -9.28
N ILE A 227 -9.66 12.58 -8.31
CA ILE A 227 -9.98 12.92 -6.92
C ILE A 227 -8.79 12.77 -5.96
N GLY A 228 -7.76 11.99 -6.34
CA GLY A 228 -6.56 11.75 -5.54
C GLY A 228 -5.50 12.85 -5.68
N ALA A 229 -4.38 12.52 -6.30
CA ALA A 229 -3.27 13.45 -6.52
C ALA A 229 -3.69 14.66 -7.38
N PRO A 230 -3.16 15.86 -7.09
CA PRO A 230 -3.41 17.03 -7.93
C PRO A 230 -2.72 16.91 -9.29
N GLU A 231 -3.16 17.74 -10.25
CA GLU A 231 -2.56 17.77 -11.59
C GLU A 231 -1.07 18.11 -11.52
N GLY A 232 -0.25 17.39 -12.29
CA GLY A 232 1.20 17.55 -12.32
C GLY A 232 1.95 16.82 -11.21
N TYR A 233 1.26 16.24 -10.23
CA TYR A 233 1.91 15.50 -9.16
C TYR A 233 2.40 14.13 -9.63
N ALA A 234 3.59 13.71 -9.20
CA ALA A 234 4.19 12.43 -9.54
C ALA A 234 3.47 11.28 -8.81
N ASP A 235 2.37 10.86 -9.39
CA ASP A 235 1.54 9.71 -9.00
C ASP A 235 1.22 8.88 -10.24
N TRP A 236 1.43 7.58 -10.18
CA TRP A 236 1.27 6.70 -11.35
C TRP A 236 -0.18 6.64 -11.86
N GLY A 237 -1.17 6.73 -10.94
CA GLY A 237 -2.58 6.80 -11.32
C GLY A 237 -2.94 8.10 -12.03
N GLN A 238 -2.42 9.23 -11.55
CA GLN A 238 -2.56 10.53 -12.19
C GLN A 238 -1.94 10.53 -13.58
N MET A 239 -0.75 9.91 -13.74
CA MET A 239 -0.10 9.79 -15.05
C MET A 239 -0.94 9.00 -16.06
N ILE A 240 -1.57 7.89 -15.63
CA ILE A 240 -2.48 7.12 -16.49
C ILE A 240 -3.73 7.97 -16.85
N SER A 241 -4.19 8.86 -15.97
CA SER A 241 -5.34 9.71 -16.25
C SER A 241 -5.12 10.65 -17.45
N TYR A 242 -3.88 11.10 -17.66
CA TYR A 242 -3.49 11.92 -18.80
C TYR A 242 -3.60 11.18 -20.15
N ALA A 243 -3.53 9.85 -20.14
CA ALA A 243 -3.67 9.05 -21.34
C ALA A 243 -5.12 8.88 -21.82
N ARG A 244 -6.11 9.20 -20.98
CA ARG A 244 -7.54 8.92 -21.25
C ARG A 244 -8.00 9.46 -22.60
N ASN A 245 -7.70 10.72 -22.90
CA ASN A 245 -8.14 11.38 -24.13
C ASN A 245 -7.44 10.82 -25.39
N TRP A 246 -6.23 10.30 -25.23
CA TRP A 246 -5.36 9.85 -26.32
C TRP A 246 -5.59 8.40 -26.72
N ILE A 247 -6.04 7.57 -25.79
CA ILE A 247 -6.30 6.15 -26.05
C ILE A 247 -7.73 5.92 -26.48
N ILE A 248 -8.71 6.61 -25.85
CA ILE A 248 -10.13 6.42 -26.15
C ILE A 248 -10.61 7.36 -27.26
N GLY A 249 -10.08 8.59 -27.33
CA GLY A 249 -10.51 9.65 -28.22
C GLY A 249 -9.53 10.00 -29.35
N GLY A 250 -8.38 9.37 -29.41
CA GLY A 250 -7.33 9.69 -30.39
C GLY A 250 -7.73 9.35 -31.82
N GLN A 251 -7.65 10.32 -32.72
CA GLN A 251 -7.90 10.11 -34.15
C GLN A 251 -6.84 9.14 -34.74
N GLY A 252 -7.25 7.94 -35.05
CA GLY A 252 -6.57 7.08 -36.00
C GLY A 252 -5.73 5.92 -35.48
N ASN A 253 -5.03 5.98 -34.35
CA ASN A 253 -4.23 4.86 -33.85
C ASN A 253 -4.09 4.86 -32.32
N ALA A 254 -4.91 4.06 -31.64
CA ALA A 254 -4.89 3.91 -30.18
C ALA A 254 -3.53 3.43 -29.63
N LEU A 255 -2.70 2.77 -30.46
CA LEU A 255 -1.38 2.30 -30.07
C LEU A 255 -0.28 3.37 -30.20
N LYS A 256 -0.54 4.52 -30.83
CA LYS A 256 0.46 5.59 -30.99
C LYS A 256 1.00 6.08 -29.63
N TYR A 257 0.15 6.13 -28.61
CA TYR A 257 0.48 6.68 -27.29
C TYR A 257 0.55 5.60 -26.20
N TRP A 258 0.84 4.34 -26.58
CA TRP A 258 0.89 3.19 -25.67
C TRP A 258 1.76 3.43 -24.42
N PHE A 259 2.86 4.16 -24.57
CA PHE A 259 3.83 4.43 -23.51
C PHE A 259 3.23 5.22 -22.34
N THR A 260 2.22 6.07 -22.59
CA THR A 260 1.54 6.87 -21.55
C THR A 260 0.74 6.02 -20.54
N VAL A 261 0.36 4.78 -20.92
CA VAL A 261 -0.35 3.84 -20.05
C VAL A 261 0.56 2.67 -19.65
N VAL A 262 1.28 2.09 -20.59
CA VAL A 262 2.04 0.86 -20.33
C VAL A 262 3.17 1.11 -19.33
N ILE A 263 3.86 2.24 -19.43
CA ILE A 263 4.98 2.53 -18.54
C ILE A 263 4.51 2.73 -17.09
N PRO A 264 3.58 3.65 -16.76
CA PRO A 264 3.10 3.77 -15.39
C PRO A 264 2.29 2.53 -14.93
N GLY A 265 1.57 1.88 -15.83
CA GLY A 265 0.88 0.61 -15.53
C GLY A 265 1.85 -0.51 -15.14
N THR A 266 3.01 -0.60 -15.82
CA THR A 266 4.07 -1.55 -15.47
C THR A 266 4.65 -1.24 -14.09
N ALA A 267 4.86 0.03 -13.75
CA ALA A 267 5.35 0.43 -12.43
C ALA A 267 4.39 -0.01 -11.32
N ILE A 268 3.07 0.23 -11.48
CA ILE A 268 2.04 -0.23 -10.54
C ILE A 268 2.06 -1.77 -10.43
N THR A 269 2.13 -2.46 -11.57
CA THR A 269 2.13 -3.92 -11.63
C THR A 269 3.34 -4.50 -10.92
N LEU A 270 4.54 -3.99 -11.17
CA LEU A 270 5.77 -4.45 -10.52
C LEU A 270 5.74 -4.18 -9.02
N PHE A 271 5.25 -3.02 -8.58
CA PHE A 271 5.10 -2.72 -7.16
C PHE A 271 4.11 -3.69 -6.48
N CYS A 272 2.95 -3.90 -7.07
CA CYS A 272 1.93 -4.81 -6.54
C CYS A 272 2.43 -6.26 -6.50
N LEU A 273 3.00 -6.74 -7.61
CA LEU A 273 3.54 -8.09 -7.73
C LEU A 273 4.62 -8.34 -6.66
N SER A 274 5.57 -7.42 -6.50
CA SER A 274 6.67 -7.60 -5.57
C SER A 274 6.20 -7.70 -4.12
N TRP A 275 5.24 -6.87 -3.69
CA TRP A 275 4.68 -6.96 -2.35
C TRP A 275 3.83 -8.21 -2.11
N ASN A 276 3.10 -8.70 -3.13
CA ASN A 276 2.39 -9.97 -3.04
C ASN A 276 3.37 -11.15 -2.88
N LEU A 277 4.46 -11.17 -3.68
CA LEU A 277 5.49 -12.21 -3.56
C LEU A 277 6.18 -12.20 -2.19
N ILE A 278 6.39 -11.02 -1.59
CA ILE A 278 6.90 -10.91 -0.21
C ILE A 278 5.87 -11.42 0.80
N GLY A 279 4.59 -11.10 0.62
CA GLY A 279 3.52 -11.61 1.48
C GLY A 279 3.42 -13.12 1.45
N ASP A 280 3.50 -13.73 0.28
CA ASP A 280 3.53 -15.19 0.10
C ASP A 280 4.79 -15.79 0.75
N ALA A 281 5.94 -15.14 0.60
CA ALA A 281 7.17 -15.55 1.25
C ALA A 281 7.06 -15.58 2.80
N PHE A 282 6.48 -14.53 3.38
CA PHE A 282 6.20 -14.50 4.82
C PHE A 282 5.23 -15.59 5.23
N ARG A 283 4.21 -15.88 4.43
CA ARG A 283 3.27 -16.97 4.69
C ARG A 283 3.97 -18.33 4.72
N ASP A 284 4.79 -18.64 3.70
CA ASP A 284 5.51 -19.91 3.60
C ASP A 284 6.49 -20.13 4.75
N ILE A 285 7.10 -19.05 5.26
CA ILE A 285 8.08 -19.13 6.34
C ILE A 285 7.40 -19.25 7.70
N LEU A 286 6.27 -18.55 7.89
CA LEU A 286 5.59 -18.42 9.17
C LEU A 286 4.49 -19.47 9.38
N ASP A 287 4.15 -20.30 8.36
CA ASP A 287 3.16 -21.36 8.49
C ASP A 287 3.75 -22.58 9.21
N PRO A 288 3.26 -22.93 10.42
CA PRO A 288 3.77 -24.07 11.19
C PRO A 288 3.54 -25.42 10.50
N LYS A 289 2.55 -25.50 9.58
CA LYS A 289 2.19 -26.76 8.90
C LYS A 289 3.18 -27.18 7.82
N MET A 290 4.05 -26.30 7.37
CA MET A 290 5.15 -26.59 6.44
C MET A 290 6.42 -27.06 7.16
N GLN A 291 6.37 -27.27 8.46
CA GLN A 291 7.48 -27.71 9.30
C GLN A 291 7.46 -29.21 9.61
N SER A 292 6.49 -29.96 9.07
CA SER A 292 6.37 -31.44 9.21
C SER A 292 6.94 -32.16 8.00
#